data_f093f5b3a63ba0a37d0103a810fdc3a0
#
_entry.id   f093f5b3a63ba0a37d0103a810fdc3a0
#
_cell.length_a   1.000
_cell.length_b   1.000
_cell.length_c   1.000
_cell.angle_alpha   90.00
_cell.angle_beta   90.00
_cell.angle_gamma   90.00
#
_symmetry.space_group_name_H-M   'P 1'
#
loop_
_entity.id
_entity.type
_entity.pdbx_description
1 polymer ?
#
loop_
_entity_poly.entity_id
_entity_poly.type
_entity_poly.pdbx_seq_one_letter_code
_entity_poly.pdbx_strand_id
1 'polypeptide(L)'
;MAGNVPVTQSLNDIYPEDALDGQRKRWSNLLSSFKDAYGRPAEFVSRSPGRVNLIGEHIDYSLYEVIPMAVTADVLLAVAVSPANGSPTVRIANVQSDKFATRSFTIAQDGEVDIDPTSHEWTNYFKSGLRGATELLKKHGVSGIGQLNMDILADGTVPAGGGLSSSAAFVCASALAVMRAHGQETVDKKELVELAVVSERAVGVNSGGMDQAASVFSQRGSALYVGFQPELSARTIEFPQTHTPLTFVIAQSFVAADKHVTAPVCYNLRVVECTLAARVLARICGLKDLPDDSSPLGFSLRSFHDSYFKKKGAVGDDVKDFRSQLDQLVHIVDNYLPQEEGYTREQISELIGTSVPELEKRYMTKFPVRADSFKLRQRAMHVFGEAVRVLQF
;
A
#
# COMPACT_ATOMS: atom_id res chain seq x y z
N MET A 1 -8.76 13.53 5.19
CA MET A 1 -10.20 13.22 5.13
C MET A 1 -10.60 12.45 6.36
N ALA A 2 -11.57 12.94 7.10
CA ALA A 2 -12.20 12.20 8.19
C ALA A 2 -13.44 11.48 7.65
N GLY A 3 -13.81 10.35 8.21
CA GLY A 3 -15.08 9.68 7.92
C GLY A 3 -14.98 8.17 7.91
N ASN A 4 -16.13 7.56 7.98
CA ASN A 4 -16.26 6.12 8.05
C ASN A 4 -16.31 5.49 6.64
N VAL A 5 -15.90 4.22 6.57
CA VAL A 5 -16.14 3.39 5.38
C VAL A 5 -17.64 3.29 5.15
N PRO A 6 -18.15 3.58 3.93
CA PRO A 6 -19.59 3.55 3.67
C PRO A 6 -20.15 2.13 3.76
N VAL A 7 -21.36 2.01 4.28
CA VAL A 7 -22.16 0.80 4.26
C VAL A 7 -23.35 1.05 3.35
N THR A 8 -23.61 0.16 2.41
CA THR A 8 -24.72 0.30 1.46
C THR A 8 -25.44 -1.02 1.22
N GLN A 9 -26.67 -0.95 0.75
CA GLN A 9 -27.49 -2.08 0.32
C GLN A 9 -27.76 -2.05 -1.20
N SER A 10 -27.16 -1.08 -1.91
CA SER A 10 -27.37 -0.90 -3.34
C SER A 10 -26.04 -0.92 -4.13
N LEU A 11 -26.00 -1.70 -5.19
CA LEU A 11 -24.85 -1.70 -6.11
C LEU A 11 -24.73 -0.38 -6.89
N ASN A 12 -25.81 0.38 -7.02
CA ASN A 12 -25.79 1.70 -7.68
C ASN A 12 -24.94 2.74 -6.91
N ASP A 13 -24.82 2.56 -5.58
CA ASP A 13 -23.96 3.42 -4.77
C ASP A 13 -22.47 3.08 -4.94
N ILE A 14 -22.19 1.87 -5.45
CA ILE A 14 -20.82 1.33 -5.59
C ILE A 14 -20.30 1.51 -7.02
N TYR A 15 -21.08 1.12 -8.03
CA TYR A 15 -20.63 1.01 -9.41
C TYR A 15 -21.31 2.04 -10.33
N PRO A 16 -20.62 2.47 -11.40
CA PRO A 16 -21.22 3.28 -12.44
C PRO A 16 -22.28 2.47 -13.21
N GLU A 17 -23.21 3.17 -13.87
CA GLU A 17 -24.40 2.58 -14.49
C GLU A 17 -24.04 1.52 -15.56
N ASP A 18 -23.04 1.79 -16.37
CA ASP A 18 -22.53 0.90 -17.42
C ASP A 18 -21.93 -0.42 -16.89
N ALA A 19 -21.46 -0.44 -15.65
CA ALA A 19 -20.91 -1.63 -15.00
C ALA A 19 -21.99 -2.47 -14.26
N LEU A 20 -23.15 -1.92 -13.97
CA LEU A 20 -24.13 -2.53 -13.04
C LEU A 20 -24.59 -3.92 -13.46
N ASP A 21 -24.89 -4.16 -14.72
CA ASP A 21 -25.40 -5.48 -15.17
C ASP A 21 -24.37 -6.57 -15.01
N GLY A 22 -23.11 -6.27 -15.32
CA GLY A 22 -22.00 -7.19 -15.08
C GLY A 22 -21.79 -7.47 -13.60
N GLN A 23 -21.84 -6.42 -12.78
CA GLN A 23 -21.66 -6.52 -11.34
C GLN A 23 -22.82 -7.26 -10.65
N ARG A 24 -24.07 -7.05 -11.05
CA ARG A 24 -25.21 -7.82 -10.51
C ARG A 24 -25.05 -9.32 -10.72
N LYS A 25 -24.61 -9.73 -11.92
CA LYS A 25 -24.32 -11.16 -12.21
C LYS A 25 -23.19 -11.67 -11.35
N ARG A 26 -22.09 -10.92 -11.23
CA ARG A 26 -20.93 -11.28 -10.42
C ARG A 26 -21.27 -11.44 -8.94
N TRP A 27 -21.98 -10.47 -8.34
CA TRP A 27 -22.42 -10.51 -6.95
C TRP A 27 -23.38 -11.67 -6.68
N SER A 28 -24.35 -11.92 -7.59
CA SER A 28 -25.27 -13.06 -7.50
C SER A 28 -24.52 -14.38 -7.53
N ASN A 29 -23.53 -14.51 -8.43
CA ASN A 29 -22.68 -15.70 -8.51
C ASN A 29 -21.86 -15.89 -7.21
N LEU A 30 -21.23 -14.83 -6.68
CA LEU A 30 -20.48 -14.88 -5.44
C LEU A 30 -21.33 -15.38 -4.26
N LEU A 31 -22.53 -14.82 -4.10
CA LEU A 31 -23.43 -15.19 -3.00
C LEU A 31 -24.02 -16.59 -3.14
N SER A 32 -24.33 -17.04 -4.36
CA SER A 32 -24.73 -18.41 -4.63
C SER A 32 -23.62 -19.40 -4.35
N SER A 33 -22.41 -19.14 -4.89
CA SER A 33 -21.25 -20.00 -4.68
C SER A 33 -20.82 -20.05 -3.20
N PHE A 34 -21.01 -18.97 -2.45
CA PHE A 34 -20.79 -18.97 -1.01
C PHE A 34 -21.73 -19.95 -0.30
N LYS A 35 -23.03 -19.89 -0.65
CA LYS A 35 -24.03 -20.81 -0.07
C LYS A 35 -23.72 -22.27 -0.41
N ASP A 36 -23.29 -22.53 -1.64
CA ASP A 36 -22.92 -23.87 -2.09
C ASP A 36 -21.68 -24.41 -1.36
N ALA A 37 -20.68 -23.54 -1.14
CA ALA A 37 -19.42 -23.90 -0.47
C ALA A 37 -19.58 -24.14 1.04
N TYR A 38 -20.45 -23.37 1.71
CA TYR A 38 -20.53 -23.36 3.17
C TYR A 38 -21.88 -23.79 3.73
N GLY A 39 -22.88 -24.08 2.90
CA GLY A 39 -24.21 -24.57 3.30
C GLY A 39 -25.10 -23.53 3.98
N ARG A 40 -24.67 -22.25 3.98
CA ARG A 40 -25.41 -21.11 4.57
C ARG A 40 -25.19 -19.83 3.78
N PRO A 41 -26.10 -18.84 3.84
CA PRO A 41 -25.86 -17.57 3.17
C PRO A 41 -24.73 -16.77 3.82
N ALA A 42 -24.08 -15.91 3.03
CA ALA A 42 -23.21 -14.86 3.57
C ALA A 42 -24.04 -13.82 4.34
N GLU A 43 -23.48 -13.30 5.42
CA GLU A 43 -24.11 -12.27 6.25
C GLU A 43 -23.82 -10.86 5.72
N PHE A 44 -22.64 -10.66 5.14
CA PHE A 44 -22.23 -9.41 4.51
C PHE A 44 -21.16 -9.64 3.45
N VAL A 45 -20.89 -8.59 2.66
CA VAL A 45 -19.78 -8.56 1.70
C VAL A 45 -18.89 -7.36 2.03
N SER A 46 -17.59 -7.61 2.24
CA SER A 46 -16.58 -6.58 2.31
C SER A 46 -16.00 -6.33 0.92
N ARG A 47 -15.79 -5.06 0.55
CA ARG A 47 -15.29 -4.66 -0.77
C ARG A 47 -14.15 -3.66 -0.67
N SER A 48 -13.17 -3.80 -1.54
CA SER A 48 -12.09 -2.82 -1.70
C SER A 48 -11.63 -2.74 -3.16
N PRO A 49 -11.62 -1.58 -3.80
CA PRO A 49 -11.20 -1.43 -5.19
C PRO A 49 -9.69 -1.47 -5.34
N GLY A 50 -9.23 -1.85 -6.54
CA GLY A 50 -7.88 -1.56 -7.00
C GLY A 50 -7.70 -0.07 -7.34
N ARG A 51 -6.48 0.31 -7.69
CA ARG A 51 -6.14 1.69 -8.07
C ARG A 51 -5.23 1.76 -9.28
N VAL A 52 -5.33 2.86 -10.01
CA VAL A 52 -4.28 3.31 -10.94
C VAL A 52 -3.63 4.56 -10.38
N ASN A 53 -2.33 4.73 -10.57
CA ASN A 53 -1.65 5.97 -10.24
C ASN A 53 -1.57 6.85 -11.51
N LEU A 54 -2.06 8.09 -11.43
CA LEU A 54 -2.00 9.03 -12.56
C LEU A 54 -0.61 9.65 -12.66
N ILE A 55 -0.04 10.03 -11.52
CA ILE A 55 1.31 10.59 -11.40
C ILE A 55 1.83 10.44 -9.97
N GLY A 56 3.15 10.36 -9.80
CA GLY A 56 3.79 10.13 -8.51
C GLY A 56 4.27 8.68 -8.35
N GLU A 57 4.71 8.06 -9.45
CA GLU A 57 5.10 6.65 -9.45
C GLU A 57 6.39 6.41 -8.68
N HIS A 58 6.36 5.47 -7.72
CA HIS A 58 7.51 5.08 -6.91
C HIS A 58 8.15 6.21 -6.07
N ILE A 59 7.32 7.10 -5.49
CA ILE A 59 7.78 8.18 -4.60
C ILE A 59 7.06 8.20 -3.24
N ASP A 60 5.99 7.45 -3.07
CA ASP A 60 5.19 7.35 -1.84
C ASP A 60 5.99 6.82 -0.64
N TYR A 61 6.84 5.82 -0.84
CA TYR A 61 7.74 5.30 0.21
C TYR A 61 8.90 6.26 0.54
N SER A 62 9.09 7.30 -0.26
CA SER A 62 9.97 8.45 0.02
C SER A 62 9.19 9.64 0.59
N LEU A 63 7.90 9.45 0.92
CA LEU A 63 6.98 10.38 1.55
C LEU A 63 6.66 11.63 0.73
N TYR A 64 6.76 11.54 -0.60
CA TYR A 64 6.27 12.58 -1.52
C TYR A 64 4.84 12.28 -1.96
N GLU A 65 4.13 13.34 -2.25
CA GLU A 65 2.73 13.33 -2.64
C GLU A 65 2.51 12.62 -3.97
N VAL A 66 1.35 11.96 -4.11
CA VAL A 66 0.96 11.16 -5.28
C VAL A 66 -0.49 11.43 -5.67
N ILE A 67 -0.84 11.13 -6.93
CA ILE A 67 -2.21 11.34 -7.42
C ILE A 67 -2.77 10.04 -8.02
N PRO A 68 -3.23 9.10 -7.18
CA PRO A 68 -3.94 7.91 -7.62
C PRO A 68 -5.45 8.15 -7.77
N MET A 69 -6.12 7.19 -8.42
CA MET A 69 -7.57 7.05 -8.39
C MET A 69 -7.98 5.58 -8.29
N ALA A 70 -9.13 5.30 -7.64
CA ALA A 70 -9.69 3.96 -7.63
C ALA A 70 -10.22 3.57 -9.02
N VAL A 71 -10.16 2.28 -9.32
CA VAL A 71 -10.74 1.70 -10.54
C VAL A 71 -11.98 0.87 -10.20
N THR A 72 -12.78 0.51 -11.22
CA THR A 72 -14.00 -0.30 -11.03
C THR A 72 -13.67 -1.74 -10.63
N ALA A 73 -12.49 -2.25 -11.05
CA ALA A 73 -12.01 -3.56 -10.63
C ALA A 73 -11.76 -3.59 -9.11
N ASP A 74 -12.21 -4.63 -8.43
CA ASP A 74 -12.16 -4.72 -6.98
C ASP A 74 -12.02 -6.16 -6.47
N VAL A 75 -11.89 -6.27 -5.15
CA VAL A 75 -11.93 -7.51 -4.39
C VAL A 75 -13.21 -7.51 -3.56
N LEU A 76 -13.95 -8.60 -3.63
CA LEU A 76 -15.15 -8.89 -2.83
C LEU A 76 -14.85 -10.07 -1.91
N LEU A 77 -15.22 -9.95 -0.64
CA LEU A 77 -15.19 -11.03 0.34
C LEU A 77 -16.61 -11.22 0.89
N ALA A 78 -17.27 -12.29 0.46
CA ALA A 78 -18.51 -12.72 1.10
C ALA A 78 -18.16 -13.45 2.41
N VAL A 79 -18.81 -13.10 3.50
CA VAL A 79 -18.43 -13.51 4.85
C VAL A 79 -19.65 -13.97 5.64
N ALA A 80 -19.49 -15.07 6.39
CA ALA A 80 -20.40 -15.45 7.48
C ALA A 80 -19.59 -15.87 8.70
N VAL A 81 -20.10 -15.59 9.88
CA VAL A 81 -19.43 -15.85 11.15
C VAL A 81 -20.23 -16.80 12.04
N SER A 82 -19.56 -17.48 12.95
CA SER A 82 -20.19 -18.27 14.00
C SER A 82 -19.31 -18.31 15.25
N PRO A 83 -19.88 -18.50 16.45
CA PRO A 83 -19.09 -18.69 17.66
C PRO A 83 -18.14 -19.88 17.52
N ALA A 84 -16.92 -19.76 18.00
CA ALA A 84 -15.98 -20.86 18.05
C ALA A 84 -16.14 -21.63 19.36
N ASN A 85 -16.24 -22.97 19.27
CA ASN A 85 -16.23 -23.87 20.42
C ASN A 85 -14.82 -24.46 20.59
N GLY A 86 -13.82 -23.61 20.82
CA GLY A 86 -12.40 -23.97 20.86
C GLY A 86 -11.55 -22.98 20.08
N SER A 87 -10.47 -23.45 19.43
CA SER A 87 -9.65 -22.59 18.58
C SER A 87 -10.43 -22.14 17.36
N PRO A 88 -10.59 -20.82 17.14
CA PRO A 88 -11.34 -20.30 16.01
C PRO A 88 -10.68 -20.65 14.69
N THR A 89 -11.49 -20.94 13.71
CA THR A 89 -11.04 -21.38 12.37
C THR A 89 -11.53 -20.41 11.31
N VAL A 90 -10.65 -20.03 10.42
CA VAL A 90 -10.98 -19.36 9.16
C VAL A 90 -10.95 -20.39 8.03
N ARG A 91 -12.05 -20.51 7.30
CA ARG A 91 -12.13 -21.24 6.03
C ARG A 91 -12.25 -20.21 4.91
N ILE A 92 -11.30 -20.19 4.01
CA ILE A 92 -11.27 -19.23 2.92
C ILE A 92 -11.12 -19.93 1.57
N ALA A 93 -12.02 -19.62 0.65
CA ALA A 93 -12.03 -20.10 -0.71
C ALA A 93 -12.07 -18.92 -1.70
N ASN A 94 -11.87 -19.22 -2.98
CA ASN A 94 -11.94 -18.26 -4.06
C ASN A 94 -12.82 -18.80 -5.18
N VAL A 95 -13.61 -17.94 -5.85
CA VAL A 95 -14.41 -18.34 -7.01
C VAL A 95 -13.56 -18.90 -8.16
N GLN A 96 -12.27 -18.52 -8.23
CA GLN A 96 -11.27 -19.05 -9.15
C GLN A 96 -10.47 -20.17 -8.46
N SER A 97 -11.14 -21.26 -8.08
CA SER A 97 -10.54 -22.34 -7.29
C SER A 97 -9.35 -23.02 -7.96
N ASP A 98 -9.27 -23.00 -9.28
CA ASP A 98 -8.14 -23.54 -10.06
C ASP A 98 -6.85 -22.76 -9.86
N LYS A 99 -6.95 -21.47 -9.56
CA LYS A 99 -5.79 -20.59 -9.30
C LYS A 99 -5.51 -20.42 -7.82
N PHE A 100 -6.56 -20.38 -7.00
CA PHE A 100 -6.50 -20.06 -5.59
C PHE A 100 -7.15 -21.18 -4.78
N ALA A 101 -6.34 -22.14 -4.39
CA ALA A 101 -6.83 -23.29 -3.63
C ALA A 101 -7.47 -22.87 -2.30
N THR A 102 -8.56 -23.56 -1.92
CA THR A 102 -9.20 -23.39 -0.61
C THR A 102 -8.22 -23.67 0.52
N ARG A 103 -8.27 -22.85 1.56
CA ARG A 103 -7.44 -22.97 2.76
C ARG A 103 -8.27 -22.91 4.02
N SER A 104 -7.75 -23.55 5.06
CA SER A 104 -8.25 -23.43 6.42
C SER A 104 -7.09 -23.26 7.36
N PHE A 105 -7.22 -22.37 8.33
CA PHE A 105 -6.23 -22.15 9.40
C PHE A 105 -6.91 -21.73 10.68
N THR A 106 -6.23 -21.97 11.80
CA THR A 106 -6.67 -21.55 13.13
C THR A 106 -6.08 -20.20 13.49
N ILE A 107 -6.83 -19.44 14.27
CA ILE A 107 -6.38 -18.20 14.90
C ILE A 107 -6.05 -18.51 16.36
N ALA A 108 -4.96 -18.00 16.89
CA ALA A 108 -4.66 -18.11 18.30
C ALA A 108 -5.71 -17.35 19.14
N GLN A 109 -5.87 -17.69 20.43
CA GLN A 109 -6.86 -17.07 21.29
C GLN A 109 -6.64 -15.56 21.49
N ASP A 110 -5.41 -15.10 21.33
CA ASP A 110 -5.05 -13.69 21.32
C ASP A 110 -5.23 -13.01 19.94
N GLY A 111 -5.74 -13.76 18.94
CA GLY A 111 -5.97 -13.26 17.59
C GLY A 111 -4.71 -13.25 16.69
N GLU A 112 -3.60 -13.80 17.18
CA GLU A 112 -2.38 -13.91 16.36
C GLU A 112 -2.56 -14.97 15.27
N VAL A 113 -1.96 -14.69 14.10
CA VAL A 113 -1.93 -15.60 12.96
C VAL A 113 -0.53 -15.63 12.36
N ASP A 114 -0.08 -16.83 12.06
CA ASP A 114 1.22 -17.03 11.44
C ASP A 114 1.20 -16.65 9.95
N ILE A 115 2.18 -15.82 9.54
CA ILE A 115 2.40 -15.38 8.17
C ILE A 115 3.83 -15.76 7.81
N ASP A 116 3.96 -16.72 6.90
CA ASP A 116 5.26 -17.06 6.33
C ASP A 116 5.54 -16.18 5.09
N PRO A 117 6.42 -15.18 5.19
CA PRO A 117 6.73 -14.29 4.08
C PRO A 117 7.51 -14.98 2.95
N THR A 118 8.03 -16.18 3.19
CA THR A 118 8.76 -16.98 2.19
C THR A 118 7.85 -17.88 1.36
N SER A 119 6.62 -18.07 1.82
CA SER A 119 5.60 -18.88 1.14
C SER A 119 4.70 -18.02 0.26
N HIS A 120 4.55 -18.41 -1.00
CA HIS A 120 3.65 -17.76 -1.99
C HIS A 120 2.16 -18.07 -1.76
N GLU A 121 1.74 -18.11 -0.52
CA GLU A 121 0.36 -18.44 -0.16
C GLU A 121 -0.53 -17.19 -0.29
N TRP A 122 -1.52 -17.25 -1.19
CA TRP A 122 -2.42 -16.12 -1.45
C TRP A 122 -3.19 -15.65 -0.22
N THR A 123 -3.45 -16.55 0.72
CA THR A 123 -4.14 -16.22 1.98
C THR A 123 -3.28 -15.44 2.96
N ASN A 124 -1.97 -15.28 2.72
CA ASN A 124 -1.11 -14.42 3.52
C ASN A 124 -1.57 -12.96 3.50
N TYR A 125 -2.18 -12.50 2.40
CA TYR A 125 -2.77 -11.17 2.33
C TYR A 125 -4.03 -11.04 3.21
N PHE A 126 -4.87 -12.11 3.27
CA PHE A 126 -5.98 -12.13 4.22
C PHE A 126 -5.48 -12.14 5.66
N LYS A 127 -4.52 -13.00 5.97
CA LYS A 127 -3.88 -13.07 7.31
C LYS A 127 -3.26 -11.74 7.71
N SER A 128 -2.67 -11.01 6.77
CA SER A 128 -2.13 -9.66 6.99
C SER A 128 -3.24 -8.68 7.41
N GLY A 129 -4.35 -8.63 6.68
CA GLY A 129 -5.50 -7.81 7.05
C GLY A 129 -6.13 -8.22 8.39
N LEU A 130 -6.25 -9.52 8.65
CA LEU A 130 -6.72 -10.07 9.93
C LEU A 130 -5.84 -9.60 11.08
N ARG A 131 -4.52 -9.71 10.95
CA ARG A 131 -3.55 -9.29 11.97
C ARG A 131 -3.70 -7.81 12.30
N GLY A 132 -3.71 -6.94 11.28
CA GLY A 132 -3.87 -5.51 11.49
C GLY A 132 -5.21 -5.16 12.14
N ALA A 133 -6.31 -5.75 11.64
CA ALA A 133 -7.63 -5.54 12.24
C ALA A 133 -7.68 -5.99 13.71
N THR A 134 -7.08 -7.14 14.03
CA THR A 134 -6.97 -7.64 15.39
C THR A 134 -6.21 -6.69 16.31
N GLU A 135 -5.08 -6.14 15.86
CA GLU A 135 -4.30 -5.15 16.60
C GLU A 135 -5.12 -3.88 16.87
N LEU A 136 -5.86 -3.38 15.88
CA LEU A 136 -6.71 -2.21 16.04
C LEU A 136 -7.90 -2.47 16.96
N LEU A 137 -8.56 -3.63 16.85
CA LEU A 137 -9.65 -4.03 17.72
C LEU A 137 -9.19 -4.12 19.20
N LYS A 138 -8.00 -4.68 19.43
CA LYS A 138 -7.38 -4.70 20.78
C LYS A 138 -7.14 -3.28 21.30
N LYS A 139 -6.62 -2.39 20.47
CA LYS A 139 -6.39 -0.98 20.83
C LYS A 139 -7.69 -0.28 21.20
N HIS A 140 -8.81 -0.61 20.54
CA HIS A 140 -10.15 -0.10 20.86
C HIS A 140 -10.83 -0.81 22.05
N GLY A 141 -10.18 -1.78 22.68
CA GLY A 141 -10.73 -2.51 23.84
C GLY A 141 -11.86 -3.47 23.48
N VAL A 142 -11.95 -3.91 22.22
CA VAL A 142 -12.96 -4.87 21.80
C VAL A 142 -12.69 -6.23 22.43
N SER A 143 -13.70 -6.80 23.09
CA SER A 143 -13.65 -8.14 23.68
C SER A 143 -14.04 -9.22 22.68
N GLY A 144 -13.65 -10.48 22.95
CA GLY A 144 -14.05 -11.62 22.11
C GLY A 144 -13.25 -11.77 20.81
N ILE A 145 -12.13 -11.05 20.69
CA ILE A 145 -11.20 -11.24 19.58
C ILE A 145 -10.67 -12.69 19.67
N GLY A 146 -10.66 -13.39 18.52
CA GLY A 146 -10.25 -14.80 18.49
C GLY A 146 -11.31 -15.77 19.04
N GLN A 147 -12.60 -15.42 19.01
CA GLN A 147 -13.70 -16.30 19.42
C GLN A 147 -14.70 -16.60 18.29
N LEU A 148 -14.39 -16.19 17.07
CA LEU A 148 -15.28 -16.37 15.92
C LEU A 148 -14.64 -17.25 14.84
N ASN A 149 -15.39 -18.26 14.37
CA ASN A 149 -15.10 -18.88 13.10
C ASN A 149 -15.55 -17.97 11.96
N MET A 150 -14.81 -17.96 10.86
CA MET A 150 -15.14 -17.18 9.66
C MET A 150 -15.15 -18.08 8.44
N ASP A 151 -16.23 -18.05 7.69
CA ASP A 151 -16.34 -18.60 6.34
C ASP A 151 -16.23 -17.47 5.33
N ILE A 152 -15.33 -17.58 4.37
CA ILE A 152 -15.01 -16.51 3.44
C ILE A 152 -14.92 -17.06 2.01
N LEU A 153 -15.65 -16.42 1.09
CA LEU A 153 -15.47 -16.63 -0.33
C LEU A 153 -15.01 -15.35 -0.99
N ALA A 154 -13.83 -15.41 -1.61
CA ALA A 154 -13.21 -14.28 -2.29
C ALA A 154 -13.54 -14.28 -3.79
N ASP A 155 -13.77 -13.10 -4.35
CA ASP A 155 -13.82 -12.84 -5.79
C ASP A 155 -13.05 -11.57 -6.11
N GLY A 156 -12.03 -11.65 -6.96
CA GLY A 156 -11.18 -10.52 -7.34
C GLY A 156 -11.14 -10.31 -8.85
N THR A 157 -11.41 -9.08 -9.28
CA THR A 157 -11.24 -8.64 -10.67
C THR A 157 -10.03 -7.74 -10.87
N VAL A 158 -9.35 -7.33 -9.80
CA VAL A 158 -8.08 -6.62 -9.89
C VAL A 158 -7.00 -7.59 -10.38
N PRO A 159 -6.35 -7.35 -11.54
CA PRO A 159 -5.35 -8.26 -12.07
C PRO A 159 -4.19 -8.47 -11.09
N ALA A 160 -3.95 -9.72 -10.70
CA ALA A 160 -2.80 -10.06 -9.86
C ALA A 160 -1.49 -9.81 -10.62
N GLY A 161 -0.56 -9.06 -10.01
CA GLY A 161 0.70 -8.67 -10.66
C GLY A 161 0.56 -7.65 -11.80
N GLY A 162 -0.64 -7.12 -12.05
CA GLY A 162 -0.94 -6.18 -13.13
C GLY A 162 -0.70 -4.70 -12.78
N GLY A 163 -0.09 -4.39 -11.65
CA GLY A 163 0.19 -2.99 -11.26
C GLY A 163 -1.00 -2.20 -10.73
N LEU A 164 -2.18 -2.83 -10.55
CA LEU A 164 -3.40 -2.18 -10.06
C LEU A 164 -3.69 -2.45 -8.57
N SER A 165 -2.69 -2.84 -7.80
CA SER A 165 -2.74 -3.00 -6.34
C SER A 165 -3.75 -4.03 -5.83
N SER A 166 -3.78 -5.21 -6.44
CA SER A 166 -4.62 -6.32 -5.98
C SER A 166 -4.32 -6.73 -4.54
N SER A 167 -3.06 -6.67 -4.10
CA SER A 167 -2.65 -6.98 -2.72
C SER A 167 -3.25 -6.00 -1.71
N ALA A 168 -3.09 -4.70 -1.92
CA ALA A 168 -3.63 -3.67 -1.03
C ALA A 168 -5.17 -3.73 -0.97
N ALA A 169 -5.84 -3.93 -2.12
CA ALA A 169 -7.28 -4.13 -2.17
C ALA A 169 -7.70 -5.34 -1.33
N PHE A 170 -6.95 -6.45 -1.44
CA PHE A 170 -7.27 -7.65 -0.67
C PHE A 170 -7.00 -7.46 0.83
N VAL A 171 -5.90 -6.83 1.23
CA VAL A 171 -5.61 -6.51 2.64
C VAL A 171 -6.67 -5.60 3.23
N CYS A 172 -7.06 -4.51 2.54
CA CYS A 172 -8.10 -3.59 3.00
C CYS A 172 -9.47 -4.28 3.13
N ALA A 173 -9.89 -5.07 2.13
CA ALA A 173 -11.12 -5.83 2.21
C ALA A 173 -11.11 -6.84 3.36
N SER A 174 -9.97 -7.49 3.61
CA SER A 174 -9.80 -8.48 4.68
C SER A 174 -9.86 -7.83 6.06
N ALA A 175 -9.16 -6.72 6.26
CA ALA A 175 -9.21 -5.96 7.52
C ALA A 175 -10.64 -5.49 7.82
N LEU A 176 -11.31 -4.91 6.82
CA LEU A 176 -12.71 -4.47 6.94
C LEU A 176 -13.64 -5.64 7.26
N ALA A 177 -13.46 -6.81 6.63
CA ALA A 177 -14.23 -8.01 6.90
C ALA A 177 -14.08 -8.47 8.35
N VAL A 178 -12.87 -8.48 8.87
CA VAL A 178 -12.58 -8.87 10.27
C VAL A 178 -13.17 -7.87 11.25
N MET A 179 -13.02 -6.57 11.01
CA MET A 179 -13.61 -5.53 11.87
C MET A 179 -15.13 -5.65 11.90
N ARG A 180 -15.78 -5.85 10.74
CA ARG A 180 -17.23 -6.03 10.66
C ARG A 180 -17.68 -7.32 11.36
N ALA A 181 -16.94 -8.42 11.22
CA ALA A 181 -17.21 -9.67 11.90
C ALA A 181 -17.22 -9.54 13.43
N HIS A 182 -16.39 -8.64 13.97
CA HIS A 182 -16.34 -8.32 15.41
C HIS A 182 -17.28 -7.18 15.82
N GLY A 183 -18.32 -6.91 15.04
CA GLY A 183 -19.39 -5.99 15.39
C GLY A 183 -19.07 -4.50 15.20
N GLN A 184 -17.97 -4.15 14.53
CA GLN A 184 -17.69 -2.74 14.21
C GLN A 184 -18.65 -2.28 13.12
N GLU A 185 -19.68 -1.51 13.51
CA GLU A 185 -20.66 -0.95 12.56
C GLU A 185 -20.06 0.20 11.74
N THR A 186 -19.17 0.93 12.35
CA THR A 186 -18.43 2.05 11.73
C THR A 186 -16.94 1.79 11.81
N VAL A 187 -16.26 1.95 10.66
CA VAL A 187 -14.81 1.80 10.54
C VAL A 187 -14.23 3.10 10.01
N ASP A 188 -13.35 3.73 10.79
CA ASP A 188 -12.68 4.96 10.35
C ASP A 188 -11.73 4.67 9.19
N LYS A 189 -11.82 5.49 8.14
CA LYS A 189 -11.03 5.31 6.91
C LYS A 189 -9.54 5.47 7.15
N LYS A 190 -9.13 6.44 7.99
CA LYS A 190 -7.71 6.70 8.26
C LYS A 190 -7.10 5.54 9.03
N GLU A 191 -7.77 5.07 10.09
CA GLU A 191 -7.32 3.92 10.84
C GLU A 191 -7.21 2.66 9.98
N LEU A 192 -8.18 2.43 9.08
CA LEU A 192 -8.15 1.30 8.14
C LEU A 192 -6.94 1.38 7.19
N VAL A 193 -6.63 2.56 6.65
CA VAL A 193 -5.46 2.73 5.77
C VAL A 193 -4.17 2.52 6.54
N GLU A 194 -4.00 3.16 7.69
CA GLU A 194 -2.79 3.06 8.50
C GLU A 194 -2.50 1.61 8.90
N LEU A 195 -3.52 0.88 9.38
CA LEU A 195 -3.34 -0.54 9.71
C LEU A 195 -3.01 -1.38 8.48
N ALA A 196 -3.66 -1.15 7.34
CA ALA A 196 -3.44 -1.93 6.12
C ALA A 196 -2.02 -1.73 5.56
N VAL A 197 -1.49 -0.51 5.60
CA VAL A 197 -0.10 -0.20 5.22
C VAL A 197 0.90 -0.95 6.08
N VAL A 198 0.74 -0.89 7.40
CA VAL A 198 1.66 -1.57 8.33
C VAL A 198 1.55 -3.09 8.18
N SER A 199 0.33 -3.61 8.05
CA SER A 199 0.07 -5.04 7.99
C SER A 199 0.60 -5.67 6.69
N GLU A 200 0.48 -4.99 5.54
CA GLU A 200 0.97 -5.53 4.26
C GLU A 200 2.50 -5.74 4.27
N ARG A 201 3.22 -4.98 5.09
CA ARG A 201 4.68 -5.20 5.27
C ARG A 201 5.01 -6.61 5.81
N ALA A 202 4.09 -7.25 6.53
CA ALA A 202 4.28 -8.61 7.03
C ALA A 202 4.38 -9.68 5.92
N VAL A 203 3.88 -9.41 4.72
CA VAL A 203 4.05 -10.27 3.54
C VAL A 203 5.29 -9.92 2.71
N GLY A 204 6.20 -9.07 3.23
CA GLY A 204 7.48 -8.77 2.60
C GLY A 204 7.46 -7.67 1.53
N VAL A 205 6.38 -6.90 1.43
CA VAL A 205 6.26 -5.76 0.50
C VAL A 205 6.25 -4.45 1.27
N ASN A 206 7.13 -3.51 0.89
CA ASN A 206 7.31 -2.23 1.60
C ASN A 206 6.62 -1.09 0.89
N SER A 207 5.29 -1.12 0.86
CA SER A 207 4.48 -0.03 0.29
C SER A 207 4.57 1.25 1.13
N GLY A 208 4.47 2.41 0.47
CA GLY A 208 4.42 3.72 1.12
C GLY A 208 3.04 4.08 1.65
N GLY A 209 1.97 3.47 1.11
CA GLY A 209 0.60 3.70 1.54
C GLY A 209 -0.32 4.31 0.48
N MET A 210 0.19 4.65 -0.70
CA MET A 210 -0.61 5.15 -1.82
C MET A 210 -1.76 4.22 -2.17
N ASP A 211 -1.48 2.91 -2.24
CA ASP A 211 -2.40 1.88 -2.69
C ASP A 211 -3.62 1.77 -1.79
N GLN A 212 -3.37 1.68 -0.48
CA GLN A 212 -4.40 1.59 0.55
C GLN A 212 -5.19 2.89 0.65
N ALA A 213 -4.51 4.04 0.60
CA ALA A 213 -5.15 5.35 0.61
C ALA A 213 -6.10 5.52 -0.58
N ALA A 214 -5.66 5.16 -1.79
CA ALA A 214 -6.51 5.22 -2.98
C ALA A 214 -7.71 4.28 -2.88
N SER A 215 -7.50 3.04 -2.40
CA SER A 215 -8.58 2.07 -2.26
C SER A 215 -9.68 2.53 -1.28
N VAL A 216 -9.30 3.20 -0.19
CA VAL A 216 -10.23 3.55 0.91
C VAL A 216 -10.81 4.96 0.79
N PHE A 217 -10.01 5.95 0.35
CA PHE A 217 -10.42 7.35 0.34
C PHE A 217 -11.01 7.83 -0.98
N SER A 218 -10.74 7.15 -2.12
CA SER A 218 -11.21 7.62 -3.42
C SER A 218 -12.73 7.78 -3.49
N GLN A 219 -13.15 8.74 -4.28
CA GLN A 219 -14.55 9.00 -4.60
C GLN A 219 -14.77 8.84 -6.11
N ARG A 220 -15.99 8.49 -6.50
CA ARG A 220 -16.35 8.32 -7.91
C ARG A 220 -16.15 9.62 -8.69
N GLY A 221 -15.52 9.52 -9.86
CA GLY A 221 -15.35 10.65 -10.77
C GLY A 221 -14.22 11.61 -10.41
N SER A 222 -13.36 11.25 -9.48
CA SER A 222 -12.27 12.10 -9.03
C SER A 222 -10.96 11.33 -8.84
N ALA A 223 -9.86 12.03 -8.87
CA ALA A 223 -8.57 11.55 -8.37
C ALA A 223 -8.40 11.90 -6.88
N LEU A 224 -7.34 11.39 -6.29
CA LEU A 224 -7.02 11.64 -4.90
C LEU A 224 -5.59 12.20 -4.81
N TYR A 225 -5.42 13.35 -4.18
CA TYR A 225 -4.10 13.84 -3.78
C TYR A 225 -3.77 13.26 -2.40
N VAL A 226 -2.74 12.45 -2.33
CA VAL A 226 -2.33 11.77 -1.09
C VAL A 226 -1.01 12.36 -0.63
N GLY A 227 -0.96 12.86 0.60
CA GLY A 227 0.23 13.32 1.29
C GLY A 227 0.57 12.41 2.47
N PHE A 228 1.86 12.31 2.80
CA PHE A 228 2.37 11.41 3.84
C PHE A 228 3.05 12.17 4.99
N GLN A 229 3.21 13.49 4.85
CA GLN A 229 3.85 14.36 5.84
C GLN A 229 2.94 15.53 6.23
N PRO A 230 2.91 15.93 7.52
CA PRO A 230 3.53 15.27 8.68
C PRO A 230 2.83 13.96 9.06
N GLU A 231 1.64 13.74 8.55
CA GLU A 231 0.82 12.53 8.69
C GLU A 231 0.08 12.22 7.39
N LEU A 232 -0.45 11.00 7.28
CA LEU A 232 -1.25 10.60 6.13
C LEU A 232 -2.46 11.53 5.98
N SER A 233 -2.55 12.14 4.81
CA SER A 233 -3.63 13.02 4.41
C SER A 233 -4.09 12.70 2.99
N ALA A 234 -5.35 12.97 2.72
CA ALA A 234 -5.91 12.77 1.39
C ALA A 234 -6.94 13.84 1.09
N ARG A 235 -6.93 14.38 -0.12
CA ARG A 235 -7.97 15.29 -0.62
C ARG A 235 -8.41 14.91 -2.01
N THR A 236 -9.68 15.07 -2.29
CA THR A 236 -10.26 14.82 -3.61
C THR A 236 -9.78 15.88 -4.60
N ILE A 237 -9.43 15.43 -5.81
CA ILE A 237 -9.18 16.29 -6.97
C ILE A 237 -10.29 16.01 -7.99
N GLU A 238 -11.10 17.01 -8.25
CA GLU A 238 -12.11 16.94 -9.29
C GLU A 238 -11.48 17.26 -10.65
N PHE A 239 -11.81 16.45 -11.65
CA PHE A 239 -11.35 16.71 -13.01
C PHE A 239 -12.10 17.91 -13.60
N PRO A 240 -11.43 18.75 -14.40
CA PRO A 240 -12.06 19.90 -15.03
C PRO A 240 -13.21 19.46 -15.94
N GLN A 241 -14.28 20.23 -15.94
CA GLN A 241 -15.38 20.03 -16.88
C GLN A 241 -14.90 20.44 -18.28
N THR A 242 -14.88 19.50 -19.19
CA THR A 242 -14.45 19.70 -20.59
C THR A 242 -15.63 19.45 -21.54
N HIS A 243 -15.61 20.07 -22.75
CA HIS A 243 -16.67 19.85 -23.75
C HIS A 243 -16.78 18.38 -24.17
N THR A 244 -15.64 17.68 -24.25
CA THR A 244 -15.60 16.25 -24.46
C THR A 244 -15.24 15.59 -23.11
N PRO A 245 -16.04 14.65 -22.61
CA PRO A 245 -15.74 13.99 -21.35
C PRO A 245 -14.33 13.36 -21.34
N LEU A 246 -13.60 13.57 -20.25
CA LEU A 246 -12.31 12.90 -20.03
C LEU A 246 -12.54 11.40 -19.86
N THR A 247 -11.73 10.61 -20.57
CA THR A 247 -11.75 9.16 -20.49
C THR A 247 -10.34 8.66 -20.20
N PHE A 248 -10.22 7.79 -19.18
CA PHE A 248 -8.97 7.14 -18.85
C PHE A 248 -8.96 5.72 -19.41
N VAL A 249 -7.95 5.42 -20.22
CA VAL A 249 -7.74 4.07 -20.76
C VAL A 249 -6.57 3.43 -20.01
N ILE A 250 -6.85 2.34 -19.31
CA ILE A 250 -5.85 1.56 -18.59
C ILE A 250 -5.47 0.38 -19.46
N ALA A 251 -4.23 0.38 -19.99
CA ALA A 251 -3.69 -0.67 -20.81
C ALA A 251 -2.64 -1.48 -20.05
N GLN A 252 -2.72 -2.80 -20.13
CA GLN A 252 -1.75 -3.70 -19.53
C GLN A 252 -0.61 -3.99 -20.51
N SER A 253 0.64 -3.92 -20.04
CA SER A 253 1.83 -4.31 -20.81
C SER A 253 2.08 -5.81 -20.86
N PHE A 254 1.25 -6.62 -20.16
CA PHE A 254 1.40 -8.06 -19.97
C PHE A 254 2.68 -8.51 -19.23
N VAL A 255 3.42 -7.56 -18.65
CA VAL A 255 4.52 -7.86 -17.73
C VAL A 255 3.91 -8.09 -16.35
N ALA A 256 3.83 -9.33 -15.93
CA ALA A 256 3.38 -9.68 -14.59
C ALA A 256 4.55 -9.57 -13.61
N ALA A 257 4.38 -8.74 -12.56
CA ALA A 257 5.33 -8.68 -11.46
C ALA A 257 4.96 -9.72 -10.40
N ASP A 258 5.67 -10.84 -10.39
CA ASP A 258 5.66 -11.72 -9.22
C ASP A 258 6.46 -11.06 -8.11
N LYS A 259 5.77 -10.39 -7.18
CA LYS A 259 6.39 -9.60 -6.11
C LYS A 259 7.35 -10.45 -5.25
N HIS A 260 7.10 -11.73 -5.06
CA HIS A 260 7.96 -12.59 -4.26
C HIS A 260 9.30 -12.90 -4.95
N VAL A 261 9.28 -13.04 -6.26
CA VAL A 261 10.50 -13.30 -7.05
C VAL A 261 11.22 -11.99 -7.37
N THR A 262 10.46 -10.96 -7.74
CA THR A 262 11.02 -9.71 -8.29
C THR A 262 11.22 -8.61 -7.25
N ALA A 263 10.53 -8.63 -6.10
CA ALA A 263 10.68 -7.58 -5.09
C ALA A 263 12.12 -7.39 -4.61
N PRO A 264 12.93 -8.45 -4.36
CA PRO A 264 14.33 -8.28 -3.93
C PRO A 264 15.23 -7.56 -4.94
N VAL A 265 14.91 -7.63 -6.23
CA VAL A 265 15.70 -7.02 -7.32
C VAL A 265 15.00 -5.83 -7.98
N CYS A 266 13.71 -5.63 -7.69
CA CYS A 266 12.90 -4.54 -8.24
C CYS A 266 12.38 -3.62 -7.12
N TYR A 267 11.26 -3.96 -6.49
CA TYR A 267 10.55 -3.03 -5.60
C TYR A 267 11.35 -2.70 -4.32
N ASN A 268 11.70 -3.72 -3.54
CA ASN A 268 12.45 -3.53 -2.29
C ASN A 268 13.82 -2.86 -2.53
N LEU A 269 14.47 -3.23 -3.64
CA LEU A 269 15.72 -2.60 -4.02
C LEU A 269 15.54 -1.08 -4.24
N ARG A 270 14.43 -0.64 -4.86
CA ARG A 270 14.17 0.81 -5.04
C ARG A 270 14.01 1.54 -3.71
N VAL A 271 13.31 0.92 -2.75
CA VAL A 271 13.16 1.48 -1.40
C VAL A 271 14.53 1.65 -0.73
N VAL A 272 15.37 0.60 -0.76
CA VAL A 272 16.72 0.65 -0.18
C VAL A 272 17.59 1.68 -0.88
N GLU A 273 17.59 1.73 -2.22
CA GLU A 273 18.35 2.71 -3.01
C GLU A 273 17.95 4.16 -2.66
N CYS A 274 16.65 4.45 -2.52
CA CYS A 274 16.17 5.79 -2.12
C CYS A 274 16.63 6.15 -0.70
N THR A 275 16.54 5.21 0.24
CA THR A 275 16.99 5.44 1.62
C THR A 275 18.51 5.64 1.70
N LEU A 276 19.30 4.85 0.98
CA LEU A 276 20.75 5.03 0.90
C LEU A 276 21.11 6.36 0.24
N ALA A 277 20.40 6.76 -0.81
CA ALA A 277 20.61 8.06 -1.45
C ALA A 277 20.37 9.21 -0.47
N ALA A 278 19.28 9.15 0.33
CA ALA A 278 19.01 10.14 1.38
C ALA A 278 20.16 10.22 2.40
N ARG A 279 20.68 9.07 2.85
CA ARG A 279 21.77 9.01 3.81
C ARG A 279 23.09 9.55 3.25
N VAL A 280 23.45 9.17 2.03
CA VAL A 280 24.65 9.65 1.35
C VAL A 280 24.59 11.16 1.13
N LEU A 281 23.46 11.67 0.60
CA LEU A 281 23.26 13.11 0.38
C LEU A 281 23.32 13.89 1.70
N ALA A 282 22.70 13.37 2.76
CA ALA A 282 22.77 13.99 4.08
C ALA A 282 24.22 14.13 4.56
N ARG A 283 25.02 13.07 4.44
CA ARG A 283 26.43 13.09 4.86
C ARG A 283 27.26 14.07 4.05
N ILE A 284 27.13 14.05 2.72
CA ILE A 284 27.85 14.96 1.82
C ILE A 284 27.47 16.43 2.08
N CYS A 285 26.19 16.70 2.33
CA CYS A 285 25.70 18.05 2.64
C CYS A 285 25.95 18.49 4.10
N GLY A 286 26.68 17.69 4.88
CA GLY A 286 27.09 18.02 6.26
C GLY A 286 25.94 17.97 7.26
N LEU A 287 24.93 17.18 7.03
CA LEU A 287 23.90 16.81 8.02
C LEU A 287 24.43 15.65 8.86
N LYS A 288 24.33 15.75 10.19
CA LYS A 288 24.81 14.68 11.08
C LYS A 288 23.90 13.46 11.00
N ASP A 289 22.60 13.67 11.21
CA ASP A 289 21.58 12.64 11.17
C ASP A 289 20.32 13.16 10.49
N LEU A 290 19.52 12.25 9.96
CA LEU A 290 18.18 12.52 9.48
C LEU A 290 17.19 12.15 10.58
N PRO A 291 16.10 12.93 10.77
CA PRO A 291 15.04 12.56 11.69
C PRO A 291 14.35 11.29 11.22
N ASP A 292 13.91 10.48 12.19
CA ASP A 292 13.06 9.33 11.90
C ASP A 292 11.72 9.80 11.31
N ASP A 293 11.24 9.03 10.33
CA ASP A 293 9.96 9.25 9.66
C ASP A 293 9.19 7.94 9.46
N SER A 294 7.99 8.02 8.88
CA SER A 294 7.10 6.87 8.65
C SER A 294 7.51 5.97 7.47
N SER A 295 8.62 6.29 6.79
CA SER A 295 9.11 5.49 5.67
C SER A 295 9.52 4.06 6.11
N PRO A 296 9.59 3.10 5.18
CA PRO A 296 9.86 1.71 5.53
C PRO A 296 11.15 1.45 6.32
N LEU A 297 12.18 2.27 6.12
CA LEU A 297 13.49 2.14 6.78
C LEU A 297 13.80 3.26 7.79
N GLY A 298 12.78 4.07 8.14
CA GLY A 298 12.86 5.06 9.22
C GLY A 298 13.32 6.45 8.81
N PHE A 299 13.82 6.65 7.59
CA PHE A 299 14.08 7.95 6.99
C PHE A 299 14.09 7.88 5.45
N SER A 300 13.84 8.99 4.80
CA SER A 300 13.54 9.06 3.38
C SER A 300 14.25 10.22 2.68
N LEU A 301 14.11 10.31 1.36
CA LEU A 301 14.52 11.49 0.60
C LEU A 301 13.74 12.74 1.03
N ARG A 302 12.53 12.62 1.57
CA ARG A 302 11.77 13.74 2.13
C ARG A 302 12.41 14.25 3.43
N SER A 303 12.80 13.36 4.35
CA SER A 303 13.51 13.77 5.57
C SER A 303 14.85 14.45 5.27
N PHE A 304 15.56 14.02 4.21
CA PHE A 304 16.74 14.75 3.72
C PHE A 304 16.36 16.13 3.19
N HIS A 305 15.35 16.25 2.33
CA HIS A 305 14.84 17.50 1.79
C HIS A 305 14.57 18.52 2.91
N ASP A 306 13.69 18.15 3.83
CA ASP A 306 13.26 19.04 4.91
C ASP A 306 14.43 19.45 5.82
N SER A 307 15.32 18.51 6.17
CA SER A 307 16.50 18.78 6.99
C SER A 307 17.52 19.70 6.31
N TYR A 308 17.71 19.53 5.00
CA TYR A 308 18.65 20.33 4.22
C TYR A 308 18.21 21.80 4.15
N PHE A 309 16.95 22.05 3.81
CA PHE A 309 16.43 23.42 3.71
C PHE A 309 16.21 24.07 5.07
N LYS A 310 15.84 23.32 6.11
CA LYS A 310 15.82 23.81 7.49
C LYS A 310 17.21 24.28 7.93
N LYS A 311 18.28 23.55 7.64
CA LYS A 311 19.65 23.96 7.92
C LYS A 311 20.05 25.23 7.18
N LYS A 312 19.52 25.45 5.98
CA LYS A 312 19.76 26.69 5.19
C LYS A 312 18.90 27.88 5.63
N GLY A 313 17.98 27.71 6.58
CA GLY A 313 17.04 28.75 6.97
C GLY A 313 15.98 29.06 5.92
N ALA A 314 15.84 28.23 4.90
CA ALA A 314 14.85 28.36 3.84
C ALA A 314 13.59 27.55 4.23
N VAL A 315 12.74 28.14 5.04
CA VAL A 315 11.43 27.57 5.40
C VAL A 315 10.39 28.33 4.58
N GLY A 316 10.08 27.81 3.40
CA GLY A 316 8.95 28.28 2.59
C GLY A 316 7.79 27.29 2.73
N ASP A 317 6.59 27.79 3.01
CA ASP A 317 5.40 26.97 3.24
C ASP A 317 4.48 26.91 2.01
N ASP A 318 4.89 27.51 0.88
CA ASP A 318 4.07 27.53 -0.32
C ASP A 318 4.56 26.52 -1.41
N VAL A 319 3.68 26.22 -2.35
CA VAL A 319 3.95 25.28 -3.45
C VAL A 319 5.10 25.75 -4.36
N LYS A 320 5.29 27.07 -4.51
CA LYS A 320 6.36 27.63 -5.36
C LYS A 320 7.72 27.43 -4.72
N ASP A 321 7.81 27.67 -3.43
CA ASP A 321 9.03 27.45 -2.65
C ASP A 321 9.39 25.96 -2.65
N PHE A 322 8.41 25.11 -2.38
CA PHE A 322 8.60 23.65 -2.39
C PHE A 322 9.09 23.17 -3.76
N ARG A 323 8.50 23.65 -4.85
CA ARG A 323 8.96 23.32 -6.21
C ARG A 323 10.38 23.83 -6.46
N SER A 324 10.70 25.06 -6.07
CA SER A 324 12.05 25.61 -6.19
C SER A 324 13.07 24.79 -5.40
N GLN A 325 12.68 24.29 -4.23
CA GLN A 325 13.53 23.40 -3.42
C GLN A 325 13.77 22.06 -4.14
N LEU A 326 12.74 21.45 -4.74
CA LEU A 326 12.89 20.22 -5.54
C LEU A 326 13.82 20.41 -6.73
N ASP A 327 13.70 21.52 -7.47
CA ASP A 327 14.60 21.84 -8.59
C ASP A 327 16.06 21.97 -8.11
N GLN A 328 16.30 22.59 -6.96
CA GLN A 328 17.63 22.66 -6.34
C GLN A 328 18.13 21.27 -5.93
N LEU A 329 17.26 20.38 -5.40
CA LEU A 329 17.65 19.02 -5.02
C LEU A 329 18.07 18.19 -6.25
N VAL A 330 17.42 18.37 -7.39
CA VAL A 330 17.84 17.75 -8.64
C VAL A 330 19.27 18.16 -8.99
N HIS A 331 19.61 19.46 -8.90
CA HIS A 331 20.99 19.93 -9.11
C HIS A 331 21.98 19.40 -8.07
N ILE A 332 21.55 19.25 -6.81
CA ILE A 332 22.39 18.66 -5.76
C ILE A 332 22.72 17.21 -6.08
N VAL A 333 21.73 16.43 -6.52
CA VAL A 333 21.95 15.04 -6.93
C VAL A 333 22.92 14.98 -8.11
N ASP A 334 22.74 15.85 -9.10
CA ASP A 334 23.59 15.92 -10.29
C ASP A 334 25.07 16.16 -9.93
N ASN A 335 25.32 17.06 -9.00
CA ASN A 335 26.67 17.44 -8.57
C ASN A 335 27.31 16.45 -7.59
N TYR A 336 26.55 15.84 -6.69
CA TYR A 336 27.08 15.05 -5.59
C TYR A 336 26.97 13.54 -5.73
N LEU A 337 26.14 13.05 -6.66
CA LEU A 337 26.02 11.64 -6.99
C LEU A 337 26.39 11.39 -8.48
N PRO A 338 27.65 11.54 -8.88
CA PRO A 338 28.03 11.52 -10.30
C PRO A 338 28.01 10.13 -10.94
N GLN A 339 27.96 9.03 -10.15
CA GLN A 339 28.06 7.67 -10.70
C GLN A 339 26.72 7.21 -11.29
N GLU A 340 26.66 7.13 -12.62
CA GLU A 340 25.47 6.67 -13.35
C GLU A 340 25.29 5.15 -13.27
N GLU A 341 26.38 4.37 -13.24
CA GLU A 341 26.33 2.91 -13.16
C GLU A 341 25.95 2.38 -11.78
N GLY A 342 25.95 3.24 -10.75
CA GLY A 342 25.59 2.93 -9.37
C GLY A 342 26.80 2.83 -8.45
N TYR A 343 26.54 2.57 -7.18
CA TYR A 343 27.52 2.54 -6.10
C TYR A 343 27.61 1.14 -5.49
N THR A 344 28.82 0.64 -5.22
CA THR A 344 28.98 -0.61 -4.48
C THR A 344 28.74 -0.41 -2.99
N ARG A 345 28.62 -1.52 -2.22
CA ARG A 345 28.46 -1.46 -0.76
C ARG A 345 29.64 -0.75 -0.09
N GLU A 346 30.84 -1.01 -0.57
CA GLU A 346 32.09 -0.44 -0.06
C GLU A 346 32.07 1.09 -0.26
N GLN A 347 31.75 1.55 -1.46
CA GLN A 347 31.67 2.98 -1.76
C GLN A 347 30.61 3.70 -0.92
N ILE A 348 29.43 3.09 -0.75
CA ILE A 348 28.37 3.65 0.10
C ILE A 348 28.84 3.69 1.56
N SER A 349 29.43 2.60 2.06
CA SER A 349 29.94 2.50 3.42
C SER A 349 31.00 3.58 3.71
N GLU A 350 31.90 3.83 2.78
CA GLU A 350 32.89 4.91 2.88
C GLU A 350 32.22 6.29 2.93
N LEU A 351 31.30 6.57 2.01
CA LEU A 351 30.58 7.85 1.95
C LEU A 351 29.80 8.18 3.23
N ILE A 352 29.18 7.19 3.86
CA ILE A 352 28.38 7.40 5.08
C ILE A 352 29.19 7.20 6.37
N GLY A 353 30.42 6.69 6.28
CA GLY A 353 31.32 6.46 7.42
C GLY A 353 30.89 5.29 8.31
N THR A 354 30.52 4.14 7.70
CA THR A 354 30.14 2.90 8.39
C THR A 354 30.86 1.70 7.80
N SER A 355 30.77 0.53 8.41
CA SER A 355 31.26 -0.72 7.82
C SER A 355 30.23 -1.37 6.91
N VAL A 356 30.67 -2.19 5.93
CA VAL A 356 29.76 -2.95 5.06
C VAL A 356 28.79 -3.85 5.87
N PRO A 357 29.24 -4.62 6.90
CA PRO A 357 28.33 -5.41 7.72
C PRO A 357 27.26 -4.58 8.45
N GLU A 358 27.58 -3.39 8.93
CA GLU A 358 26.62 -2.49 9.56
C GLU A 358 25.63 -1.91 8.56
N LEU A 359 26.11 -1.55 7.35
CA LEU A 359 25.27 -1.12 6.23
C LEU A 359 24.23 -2.20 5.91
N GLU A 360 24.68 -3.43 5.69
CA GLU A 360 23.79 -4.55 5.36
C GLU A 360 22.79 -4.84 6.49
N LYS A 361 23.29 -4.92 7.72
CA LYS A 361 22.45 -5.13 8.90
C LYS A 361 21.34 -4.07 9.02
N ARG A 362 21.65 -2.80 8.78
CA ARG A 362 20.72 -1.70 8.96
C ARG A 362 19.70 -1.58 7.83
N TYR A 363 20.10 -1.78 6.58
CA TYR A 363 19.28 -1.43 5.41
C TYR A 363 18.81 -2.63 4.59
N MET A 364 19.41 -3.81 4.73
CA MET A 364 19.17 -4.95 3.85
C MET A 364 18.68 -6.21 4.56
N THR A 365 18.63 -6.22 5.90
CA THR A 365 18.14 -7.39 6.66
C THR A 365 16.63 -7.42 6.81
N LYS A 366 15.98 -6.26 6.81
CA LYS A 366 14.52 -6.15 7.01
C LYS A 366 13.74 -6.76 5.84
N PHE A 367 14.34 -6.74 4.65
CA PHE A 367 13.80 -7.41 3.46
C PHE A 367 14.94 -7.89 2.56
N PRO A 368 14.74 -9.00 1.84
CA PRO A 368 15.74 -9.48 0.90
C PRO A 368 16.02 -8.43 -0.19
N VAL A 369 17.29 -8.08 -0.39
CA VAL A 369 17.76 -7.23 -1.49
C VAL A 369 18.91 -7.94 -2.18
N ARG A 370 18.82 -8.06 -3.50
CA ARG A 370 19.83 -8.70 -4.35
C ARG A 370 20.30 -7.70 -5.39
N ALA A 371 21.48 -7.09 -5.14
CA ALA A 371 22.14 -6.18 -6.07
C ALA A 371 23.63 -6.11 -5.74
N ASP A 372 24.46 -5.98 -6.76
CA ASP A 372 25.91 -5.71 -6.63
C ASP A 372 26.20 -4.22 -6.62
N SER A 373 25.35 -3.42 -7.27
CA SER A 373 25.41 -1.96 -7.29
C SER A 373 24.04 -1.33 -7.03
N PHE A 374 24.05 -0.14 -6.43
CA PHE A 374 22.87 0.60 -6.02
C PHE A 374 22.78 1.91 -6.82
N LYS A 375 21.66 2.12 -7.49
CA LYS A 375 21.41 3.24 -8.42
C LYS A 375 20.97 4.52 -7.68
N LEU A 376 21.78 5.02 -6.73
CA LEU A 376 21.43 6.13 -5.84
C LEU A 376 21.05 7.40 -6.62
N ARG A 377 21.86 7.77 -7.63
CA ARG A 377 21.63 8.92 -8.50
C ARG A 377 20.28 8.83 -9.18
N GLN A 378 20.03 7.73 -9.89
CA GLN A 378 18.82 7.54 -10.68
C GLN A 378 17.56 7.56 -9.79
N ARG A 379 17.66 7.01 -8.58
CA ARG A 379 16.52 7.01 -7.65
C ARG A 379 16.23 8.39 -7.09
N ALA A 380 17.24 9.14 -6.64
CA ALA A 380 17.06 10.48 -6.15
C ALA A 380 16.57 11.43 -7.24
N MET A 381 17.16 11.37 -8.45
CA MET A 381 16.69 12.12 -9.62
C MET A 381 15.24 11.82 -9.97
N HIS A 382 14.87 10.52 -9.96
CA HIS A 382 13.49 10.11 -10.20
C HIS A 382 12.55 10.68 -9.14
N VAL A 383 12.85 10.50 -7.86
CA VAL A 383 11.95 10.92 -6.77
C VAL A 383 11.72 12.43 -6.79
N PHE A 384 12.79 13.22 -6.87
CA PHE A 384 12.65 14.70 -6.88
C PHE A 384 11.99 15.19 -8.18
N GLY A 385 12.38 14.62 -9.34
CA GLY A 385 11.78 14.99 -10.62
C GLY A 385 10.31 14.56 -10.74
N GLU A 386 9.93 13.41 -10.19
CA GLU A 386 8.54 12.97 -10.16
C GLU A 386 7.69 13.83 -9.22
N ALA A 387 8.24 14.22 -8.05
CA ALA A 387 7.57 15.16 -7.14
C ALA A 387 7.31 16.52 -7.83
N VAL A 388 8.25 17.03 -8.65
CA VAL A 388 8.01 18.23 -9.48
C VAL A 388 6.84 18.01 -10.45
N ARG A 389 6.78 16.86 -11.12
CA ARG A 389 5.70 16.53 -12.06
C ARG A 389 4.34 16.44 -11.37
N VAL A 390 4.28 15.88 -10.15
CA VAL A 390 3.04 15.87 -9.35
C VAL A 390 2.51 17.28 -9.09
N LEU A 391 3.40 18.24 -8.82
CA LEU A 391 3.01 19.66 -8.62
C LEU A 391 2.61 20.38 -9.92
N GLN A 392 2.99 19.84 -11.08
CA GLN A 392 2.66 20.38 -12.39
C GLN A 392 1.33 19.85 -12.94
N PHE A 393 0.94 18.65 -12.52
CA PHE A 393 -0.31 17.98 -12.92
C PHE A 393 -1.52 18.66 -12.31
#